data_b0734fb53f606c68ff14842987fbf58f
#
_entry.id   b0734fb53f606c68ff14842987fbf58f
#
_cell.length_a   1.000
_cell.length_b   1.000
_cell.length_c   1.000
_cell.angle_alpha   90.00
_cell.angle_beta   90.00
_cell.angle_gamma   90.00
#
_symmetry.space_group_name_H-M   'P 1'
#
loop_
_entity.id
_entity.type
_entity.pdbx_description
1 polymer ?
#
loop_
_entity_poly.entity_id
_entity_poly.type
_entity_poly.pdbx_seq_one_letter_code
_entity_poly.pdbx_strand_id
1 'polypeptide(L)'
;IVDKETQGAAEDPPQSAETSIIVASDLLPISLIILLLFDRPFFPKMMVPILLSNEELVNNILESLNDKQKYVGLLFAEETEGEGESFKVQRFAKVGVAGKVMQINRKPDAPAQLLVQCMERFEVVELSETSLRRARVRYWYDDPTSNDEEVKAYSISIISCIKELVQLKPLFREELSLLMGNINLKEPGTLADF
;
A
#
# COMPACT_ATOMS: atom_id res chain seq x y z
N ILE A 1 -42.09 49.95 -43.60
CA ILE A 1 -42.65 50.36 -42.28
C ILE A 1 -42.61 49.10 -41.38
N VAL A 2 -41.92 49.30 -40.29
CA VAL A 2 -41.86 48.47 -39.08
C VAL A 2 -40.78 47.38 -39.08
N ASP A 3 -39.66 47.76 -38.54
CA ASP A 3 -38.57 46.95 -38.01
C ASP A 3 -39.02 46.04 -36.88
N LYS A 4 -38.52 44.85 -36.85
CA LYS A 4 -38.65 43.99 -35.70
C LYS A 4 -37.26 43.48 -35.34
N GLU A 5 -36.66 44.13 -34.32
CA GLU A 5 -35.46 43.74 -33.63
C GLU A 5 -35.62 42.31 -33.07
N THR A 6 -34.69 41.45 -33.44
CA THR A 6 -34.53 40.14 -32.81
C THR A 6 -33.36 40.24 -31.82
N GLN A 7 -33.72 40.23 -30.54
CA GLN A 7 -32.78 40.13 -29.44
C GLN A 7 -32.04 38.79 -29.50
N GLY A 8 -30.73 38.87 -29.62
CA GLY A 8 -29.85 37.71 -29.45
C GLY A 8 -29.85 37.25 -28.01
N ALA A 9 -30.22 36.01 -27.80
CA ALA A 9 -29.99 35.30 -26.55
C ALA A 9 -28.50 35.04 -26.39
N ALA A 10 -27.93 35.56 -25.32
CA ALA A 10 -26.57 35.21 -24.91
C ALA A 10 -26.57 33.74 -24.43
N GLU A 11 -25.88 32.88 -25.15
CA GLU A 11 -25.56 31.55 -24.67
C GLU A 11 -24.52 31.65 -23.54
N ASP A 12 -24.88 31.20 -22.36
CA ASP A 12 -23.95 30.99 -21.25
C ASP A 12 -22.87 29.95 -21.68
N PRO A 13 -21.60 30.18 -21.35
CA PRO A 13 -20.57 29.19 -21.64
C PRO A 13 -20.81 27.92 -20.80
N PRO A 14 -20.54 26.73 -21.36
CA PRO A 14 -20.73 25.49 -20.64
C PRO A 14 -19.87 25.48 -19.40
N GLN A 15 -20.51 25.30 -18.24
CA GLN A 15 -19.84 25.05 -16.98
C GLN A 15 -18.92 23.84 -17.16
N SER A 16 -17.64 24.08 -17.07
CA SER A 16 -16.62 23.04 -17.04
C SER A 16 -16.93 22.14 -15.84
N ALA A 17 -17.38 20.93 -16.11
CA ALA A 17 -17.45 19.87 -15.11
C ALA A 17 -16.04 19.69 -14.54
N GLU A 18 -15.83 20.18 -13.34
CA GLU A 18 -14.66 19.84 -12.55
C GLU A 18 -14.68 18.33 -12.34
N THR A 19 -13.92 17.62 -13.17
CA THR A 19 -13.63 16.22 -12.96
C THR A 19 -12.74 16.17 -11.72
N SER A 20 -13.35 16.08 -10.55
CA SER A 20 -12.63 15.82 -9.31
C SER A 20 -11.90 14.51 -9.51
N ILE A 21 -10.58 14.59 -9.65
CA ILE A 21 -9.70 13.43 -9.62
C ILE A 21 -9.84 12.86 -8.21
N ILE A 22 -10.64 11.80 -8.08
CA ILE A 22 -10.74 11.03 -6.84
C ILE A 22 -9.37 10.40 -6.66
N VAL A 23 -8.57 10.97 -5.78
CA VAL A 23 -7.28 10.40 -5.42
C VAL A 23 -7.55 9.04 -4.79
N ALA A 24 -6.79 8.01 -5.14
CA ALA A 24 -6.97 6.65 -4.60
C ALA A 24 -6.99 6.61 -3.06
N SER A 25 -6.38 7.61 -2.43
CA SER A 25 -6.41 7.90 -1.00
C SER A 25 -7.81 8.04 -0.40
N ASP A 26 -8.77 8.59 -1.15
CA ASP A 26 -10.13 8.82 -0.66
C ASP A 26 -10.96 7.52 -0.59
N LEU A 27 -10.40 6.43 -1.14
CA LEU A 27 -11.04 5.11 -1.16
C LEU A 27 -10.52 4.19 -0.06
N LEU A 28 -9.44 4.54 0.64
CA LEU A 28 -8.86 3.70 1.68
C LEU A 28 -9.55 3.92 3.04
N PRO A 29 -9.93 2.84 3.75
CA PRO A 29 -10.65 2.97 5.01
C PRO A 29 -9.72 3.45 6.13
N ILE A 30 -10.22 4.33 7.00
CA ILE A 30 -9.48 4.86 8.17
C ILE A 30 -9.26 3.78 9.23
N SER A 31 -10.07 2.71 9.24
CA SER A 31 -9.94 1.58 10.15
C SER A 31 -9.62 0.32 9.37
N LEU A 32 -8.53 -0.35 9.70
CA LEU A 32 -8.05 -1.56 9.06
C LEU A 32 -8.00 -2.73 10.03
N ILE A 33 -8.27 -3.93 9.53
CA ILE A 33 -7.92 -5.17 10.20
C ILE A 33 -6.41 -5.36 10.03
N ILE A 34 -5.70 -5.57 11.13
CA ILE A 34 -4.24 -5.67 11.13
C ILE A 34 -3.81 -7.14 11.09
N LEU A 35 -3.02 -7.46 10.08
CA LEU A 35 -2.26 -8.71 9.96
C LEU A 35 -0.84 -8.45 10.41
N LEU A 36 -0.39 -9.19 11.43
CA LEU A 36 0.97 -9.10 11.92
C LEU A 36 1.91 -9.93 11.05
N LEU A 37 3.04 -9.35 10.73
CA LEU A 37 4.11 -9.96 9.94
C LEU A 37 5.36 -10.04 10.81
N PHE A 38 5.98 -11.20 10.87
CA PHE A 38 7.13 -11.46 11.74
C PHE A 38 8.43 -11.63 10.97
N ASP A 39 8.37 -12.05 9.70
CA ASP A 39 9.57 -12.29 8.90
C ASP A 39 10.18 -11.00 8.35
N ARG A 40 9.36 -10.17 7.70
CA ARG A 40 9.81 -8.93 7.03
C ARG A 40 8.66 -7.94 6.84
N PRO A 41 8.98 -6.64 6.78
CA PRO A 41 8.01 -5.63 6.35
C PRO A 41 7.72 -5.76 4.84
N PHE A 42 6.56 -5.27 4.41
CA PHE A 42 6.23 -5.07 3.01
C PHE A 42 6.07 -3.59 2.70
N PHE A 43 6.20 -3.27 1.42
CA PHE A 43 6.22 -1.89 0.92
C PHE A 43 5.10 -1.66 -0.10
N PRO A 44 4.71 -0.41 -0.37
CA PRO A 44 3.75 -0.07 -1.41
C PRO A 44 4.10 -0.69 -2.78
N LYS A 45 3.07 -0.89 -3.61
CA LYS A 45 3.17 -1.46 -4.97
C LYS A 45 3.58 -2.94 -5.04
N MET A 46 3.93 -3.58 -3.93
CA MET A 46 4.20 -5.02 -3.89
C MET A 46 2.91 -5.84 -3.95
N MET A 47 3.00 -7.04 -4.53
CA MET A 47 1.96 -8.06 -4.44
C MET A 47 2.51 -9.26 -3.68
N VAL A 48 1.87 -9.59 -2.57
CA VAL A 48 2.41 -10.57 -1.62
C VAL A 48 1.38 -11.64 -1.25
N PRO A 49 1.79 -12.91 -1.23
CA PRO A 49 1.01 -13.99 -0.66
C PRO A 49 1.22 -14.03 0.85
N ILE A 50 0.13 -14.01 1.60
CA ILE A 50 0.13 -14.13 3.06
C ILE A 50 -0.54 -15.45 3.44
N LEU A 51 0.12 -16.26 4.25
CA LEU A 51 -0.41 -17.51 4.76
C LEU A 51 -0.99 -17.28 6.16
N LEU A 52 -2.23 -17.71 6.36
CA LEU A 52 -2.93 -17.66 7.64
C LEU A 52 -3.23 -19.07 8.11
N SER A 53 -2.59 -19.48 9.19
CA SER A 53 -2.76 -20.83 9.76
C SER A 53 -3.90 -20.90 10.77
N ASN A 54 -4.32 -19.76 11.35
CA ASN A 54 -5.39 -19.71 12.34
C ASN A 54 -6.76 -19.62 11.63
N GLU A 55 -7.56 -20.68 11.69
CA GLU A 55 -8.88 -20.75 11.04
C GLU A 55 -9.87 -19.72 11.60
N GLU A 56 -9.84 -19.46 12.89
CA GLU A 56 -10.72 -18.47 13.52
C GLU A 56 -10.41 -17.08 12.98
N LEU A 57 -9.12 -16.72 12.88
CA LEU A 57 -8.68 -15.47 12.29
C LEU A 57 -9.11 -15.36 10.83
N VAL A 58 -8.97 -16.44 10.06
CA VAL A 58 -9.40 -16.49 8.65
C VAL A 58 -10.89 -16.23 8.52
N ASN A 59 -11.72 -16.91 9.34
CA ASN A 59 -13.17 -16.75 9.31
C ASN A 59 -13.57 -15.31 9.70
N ASN A 60 -12.99 -14.77 10.76
CA ASN A 60 -13.23 -13.40 11.21
C ASN A 60 -12.82 -12.34 10.15
N ILE A 61 -11.73 -12.60 9.45
CA ILE A 61 -11.30 -11.73 8.34
C ILE A 61 -12.31 -11.83 7.19
N LEU A 62 -12.71 -13.04 6.78
CA LEU A 62 -13.66 -13.25 5.70
C LEU A 62 -15.02 -12.59 5.99
N GLU A 63 -15.52 -12.72 7.20
CA GLU A 63 -16.78 -12.08 7.65
C GLU A 63 -16.67 -10.55 7.66
N SER A 64 -15.50 -10.04 7.99
CA SER A 64 -15.24 -8.60 8.07
C SER A 64 -14.91 -7.97 6.73
N LEU A 65 -14.41 -8.75 5.77
CA LEU A 65 -14.12 -8.33 4.40
C LEU A 65 -15.40 -8.42 3.56
N ASN A 66 -16.32 -7.49 3.78
CA ASN A 66 -17.48 -7.31 2.91
C ASN A 66 -17.04 -6.97 1.48
N ASP A 67 -17.89 -7.23 0.47
CA ASP A 67 -17.60 -6.97 -0.95
C ASP A 67 -17.14 -5.52 -1.26
N LYS A 68 -17.42 -4.59 -0.35
CA LYS A 68 -17.05 -3.17 -0.47
C LYS A 68 -15.74 -2.78 0.21
N GLN A 69 -15.20 -3.61 1.13
CA GLN A 69 -14.00 -3.27 1.93
C GLN A 69 -13.06 -4.46 2.04
N LYS A 70 -12.36 -4.76 0.95
CA LYS A 70 -11.34 -5.83 0.93
C LYS A 70 -9.94 -5.28 1.28
N TYR A 71 -9.85 -4.49 2.37
CA TYR A 71 -8.59 -3.89 2.78
C TYR A 71 -8.14 -4.41 4.14
N VAL A 72 -6.84 -4.67 4.24
CA VAL A 72 -6.14 -5.09 5.46
C VAL A 72 -4.91 -4.21 5.68
N GLY A 73 -4.49 -4.07 6.93
CA GLY A 73 -3.22 -3.44 7.27
C GLY A 73 -2.17 -4.50 7.54
N LEU A 74 -1.04 -4.42 6.87
CA LEU A 74 0.13 -5.26 7.11
C LEU A 74 1.08 -4.52 8.02
N LEU A 75 1.31 -5.05 9.22
CA LEU A 75 2.13 -4.42 10.25
C LEU A 75 3.22 -5.36 10.71
N PHE A 76 4.47 -4.91 10.62
CA PHE A 76 5.59 -5.67 11.13
C PHE A 76 5.61 -5.69 12.67
N ALA A 77 5.88 -6.85 13.22
CA ALA A 77 5.98 -7.07 14.65
C ALA A 77 7.19 -7.94 14.97
N GLU A 78 7.86 -7.63 16.08
CA GLU A 78 8.95 -8.44 16.60
C GLU A 78 8.39 -9.43 17.62
N GLU A 79 8.73 -10.71 17.43
CA GLU A 79 8.45 -11.76 18.40
C GLU A 79 9.59 -11.91 19.38
N THR A 80 9.26 -12.20 20.63
CA THR A 80 10.23 -12.71 21.61
C THR A 80 9.85 -14.13 21.98
N GLU A 81 10.83 -15.00 22.11
CA GLU A 81 10.66 -16.32 22.69
C GLU A 81 10.08 -16.16 24.09
N GLY A 82 8.86 -16.58 24.30
CA GLY A 82 8.24 -16.70 25.61
C GLY A 82 8.52 -18.08 26.22
N GLU A 83 8.41 -18.19 27.53
CA GLU A 83 8.43 -19.51 28.18
C GLU A 83 7.19 -20.30 27.76
N GLY A 84 7.42 -21.41 27.00
CA GLY A 84 6.39 -22.25 26.42
C GLY A 84 6.11 -21.92 24.93
N GLU A 85 5.16 -22.66 24.31
CA GLU A 85 4.79 -22.51 22.88
C GLU A 85 4.07 -21.17 22.53
N SER A 86 4.02 -20.23 23.47
CA SER A 86 3.32 -18.95 23.28
C SER A 86 4.31 -17.85 22.92
N PHE A 87 4.39 -17.51 21.65
CA PHE A 87 5.10 -16.30 21.21
C PHE A 87 4.38 -15.05 21.74
N LYS A 88 5.13 -14.18 22.45
CA LYS A 88 4.62 -12.86 22.84
C LYS A 88 5.14 -11.83 21.88
N VAL A 89 4.24 -11.05 21.30
CA VAL A 89 4.62 -9.88 20.50
C VAL A 89 5.25 -8.85 21.41
N GLN A 90 6.52 -8.54 21.20
CA GLN A 90 7.27 -7.60 22.02
C GLN A 90 7.08 -6.15 21.55
N ARG A 91 7.05 -5.95 20.25
CA ARG A 91 7.03 -4.62 19.66
C ARG A 91 6.30 -4.59 18.34
N PHE A 92 5.48 -3.57 18.15
CA PHE A 92 4.83 -3.27 16.87
C PHE A 92 5.57 -2.14 16.16
N ALA A 93 5.71 -2.25 14.86
CA ALA A 93 6.12 -1.11 14.05
C ALA A 93 5.04 -0.01 14.12
N LYS A 94 5.47 1.25 14.07
CA LYS A 94 4.53 2.39 14.03
C LYS A 94 3.92 2.58 12.64
N VAL A 95 4.65 2.15 11.62
CA VAL A 95 4.28 2.30 10.20
C VAL A 95 4.07 0.93 9.60
N GLY A 96 2.97 0.77 8.89
CA GLY A 96 2.63 -0.41 8.11
C GLY A 96 2.22 -0.04 6.69
N VAL A 97 1.74 -1.01 5.93
CA VAL A 97 1.23 -0.82 4.58
C VAL A 97 -0.21 -1.35 4.47
N ALA A 98 -1.10 -0.52 3.93
CA ALA A 98 -2.46 -0.94 3.60
C ALA A 98 -2.44 -1.78 2.32
N GLY A 99 -3.12 -2.90 2.35
CA GLY A 99 -3.21 -3.80 1.21
C GLY A 99 -4.64 -4.13 0.85
N LYS A 100 -4.91 -4.24 -0.44
CA LYS A 100 -6.17 -4.73 -0.98
C LYS A 100 -6.08 -6.25 -1.17
N VAL A 101 -6.99 -6.98 -0.57
CA VAL A 101 -7.09 -8.42 -0.76
C VAL A 101 -7.66 -8.69 -2.16
N MET A 102 -6.83 -9.23 -3.03
CA MET A 102 -7.17 -9.52 -4.43
C MET A 102 -7.79 -10.90 -4.58
N GLN A 103 -7.26 -11.88 -3.84
CA GLN A 103 -7.70 -13.25 -3.91
C GLN A 103 -7.54 -13.94 -2.55
N ILE A 104 -8.46 -14.86 -2.26
CA ILE A 104 -8.42 -15.71 -1.08
C ILE A 104 -8.53 -17.15 -1.56
N ASN A 105 -7.50 -17.94 -1.31
CA ASN A 105 -7.48 -19.36 -1.61
C ASN A 105 -7.58 -20.14 -0.30
N ARG A 106 -8.62 -20.93 -0.16
CA ARG A 106 -8.81 -21.81 0.97
C ARG A 106 -8.86 -23.26 0.48
N LYS A 107 -8.04 -24.12 1.05
CA LYS A 107 -8.05 -25.57 0.81
C LYS A 107 -8.36 -26.28 2.11
N PRO A 108 -9.09 -27.39 2.09
CA PRO A 108 -9.20 -28.25 3.25
C PRO A 108 -7.80 -28.68 3.72
N ASP A 109 -7.57 -28.69 5.00
CA ASP A 109 -6.32 -29.12 5.65
C ASP A 109 -5.05 -28.34 5.27
N ALA A 110 -5.19 -27.12 4.75
CA ALA A 110 -4.06 -26.25 4.43
C ALA A 110 -4.31 -24.80 4.91
N PRO A 111 -3.24 -24.05 5.25
CA PRO A 111 -3.36 -22.65 5.59
C PRO A 111 -4.07 -21.86 4.49
N ALA A 112 -4.93 -20.94 4.88
CA ALA A 112 -5.55 -20.02 3.92
C ALA A 112 -4.51 -19.05 3.35
N GLN A 113 -4.53 -18.88 2.04
CA GLN A 113 -3.62 -17.97 1.35
C GLN A 113 -4.39 -16.74 0.86
N LEU A 114 -3.94 -15.57 1.31
CA LEU A 114 -4.41 -14.28 0.82
C LEU A 114 -3.39 -13.71 -0.15
N LEU A 115 -3.83 -13.31 -1.35
CA LEU A 115 -3.02 -12.49 -2.25
C LEU A 115 -3.37 -11.03 -2.01
N VAL A 116 -2.41 -10.27 -1.52
CA VAL A 116 -2.60 -8.87 -1.12
C VAL A 116 -1.76 -7.96 -2.00
N GLN A 117 -2.40 -6.95 -2.58
CA GLN A 117 -1.74 -5.85 -3.28
C GLN A 117 -1.50 -4.72 -2.28
N CYS A 118 -0.25 -4.46 -1.95
CA CYS A 118 0.16 -3.35 -1.10
C CYS A 118 -0.07 -2.02 -1.83
N MET A 119 -0.67 -1.06 -1.12
CA MET A 119 -1.08 0.22 -1.70
C MET A 119 -0.32 1.39 -1.07
N GLU A 120 -0.75 1.86 0.10
CA GLU A 120 -0.24 3.06 0.73
C GLU A 120 0.32 2.78 2.12
N ARG A 121 1.33 3.53 2.54
CA ARG A 121 1.83 3.50 3.92
C ARG A 121 0.83 4.13 4.86
N PHE A 122 0.74 3.58 6.05
CA PHE A 122 -0.02 4.18 7.13
C PHE A 122 0.77 4.20 8.43
N GLU A 123 0.45 5.17 9.26
CA GLU A 123 0.86 5.23 10.65
C GLU A 123 -0.30 4.74 11.53
N VAL A 124 0.02 3.90 12.51
CA VAL A 124 -0.94 3.45 13.52
C VAL A 124 -1.20 4.58 14.50
N VAL A 125 -2.46 5.06 14.54
CA VAL A 125 -2.90 6.07 15.50
C VAL A 125 -3.38 5.41 16.77
N GLU A 126 -4.14 4.31 16.65
CA GLU A 126 -4.72 3.58 17.76
C GLU A 126 -4.86 2.11 17.36
N LEU A 127 -4.40 1.20 18.20
CA LEU A 127 -4.50 -0.24 17.97
C LEU A 127 -5.41 -0.86 19.03
N SER A 128 -6.44 -1.58 18.59
CA SER A 128 -7.30 -2.36 19.47
C SER A 128 -6.71 -3.76 19.66
N GLU A 129 -6.58 -4.20 20.91
CA GLU A 129 -6.05 -5.51 21.28
C GLU A 129 -7.15 -6.58 21.40
N THR A 130 -8.17 -6.53 20.57
CA THR A 130 -9.20 -7.58 20.50
C THR A 130 -8.70 -8.81 19.73
N SER A 131 -9.44 -9.92 19.75
CA SER A 131 -9.13 -11.13 18.97
C SER A 131 -8.90 -10.84 17.50
N LEU A 132 -9.67 -9.92 16.93
CA LEU A 132 -9.45 -9.35 15.61
C LEU A 132 -8.83 -7.95 15.76
N ARG A 133 -7.50 -7.86 15.66
CA ARG A 133 -6.81 -6.58 15.80
C ARG A 133 -7.28 -5.60 14.74
N ARG A 134 -7.77 -4.45 15.19
CA ARG A 134 -8.16 -3.33 14.34
C ARG A 134 -7.32 -2.12 14.71
N ALA A 135 -6.86 -1.38 13.70
CA ALA A 135 -6.18 -0.11 13.93
C ALA A 135 -6.92 1.03 13.24
N ARG A 136 -6.99 2.16 13.92
CA ARG A 136 -7.27 3.44 13.30
C ARG A 136 -5.94 3.96 12.75
N VAL A 137 -5.93 4.34 11.48
CA VAL A 137 -4.70 4.64 10.74
C VAL A 137 -4.76 6.03 10.11
N ARG A 138 -3.60 6.60 9.89
CA ARG A 138 -3.38 7.81 9.12
C ARG A 138 -2.45 7.48 7.95
N TYR A 139 -2.89 7.76 6.72
CA TYR A 139 -2.10 7.47 5.53
C TYR A 139 -1.02 8.51 5.29
N TRP A 140 0.09 8.06 4.74
CA TRP A 140 1.20 8.88 4.30
C TRP A 140 1.29 8.80 2.78
N TYR A 141 1.20 9.95 2.15
CA TYR A 141 1.29 10.07 0.70
C TYR A 141 2.58 10.80 0.35
N ASP A 142 3.23 10.30 -0.70
CA ASP A 142 4.37 11.00 -1.27
C ASP A 142 3.87 12.29 -1.92
N ASP A 143 4.53 13.41 -1.65
CA ASP A 143 4.22 14.68 -2.30
C ASP A 143 4.77 14.68 -3.74
N PRO A 144 3.90 14.60 -4.77
CA PRO A 144 4.34 14.58 -6.16
C PRO A 144 4.95 15.91 -6.61
N THR A 145 4.74 16.99 -5.84
CA THR A 145 5.26 18.33 -6.14
C THR A 145 6.62 18.59 -5.52
N SER A 146 7.11 17.69 -4.67
CA SER A 146 8.44 17.78 -4.07
C SER A 146 9.52 17.71 -5.13
N ASN A 147 9.91 18.87 -5.64
CA ASN A 147 10.96 19.02 -6.66
C ASN A 147 12.32 19.32 -5.98
N ASP A 148 12.63 18.60 -4.92
CA ASP A 148 13.84 18.77 -4.15
C ASP A 148 15.04 18.28 -4.96
N GLU A 149 15.95 19.21 -5.29
CA GLU A 149 17.18 18.92 -6.04
C GLU A 149 18.09 17.97 -5.25
N GLU A 150 18.07 18.04 -3.94
CA GLU A 150 18.84 17.16 -3.07
C GLU A 150 18.33 15.72 -3.15
N VAL A 151 17.01 15.52 -3.10
CA VAL A 151 16.38 14.19 -3.25
C VAL A 151 16.67 13.60 -4.63
N LYS A 152 16.69 14.42 -5.69
CA LYS A 152 17.09 13.96 -7.02
C LYS A 152 18.56 13.54 -7.06
N ALA A 153 19.45 14.29 -6.43
CA ALA A 153 20.86 13.95 -6.38
C ALA A 153 21.10 12.63 -5.64
N TYR A 154 20.42 12.40 -4.51
CA TYR A 154 20.47 11.12 -3.80
C TYR A 154 19.93 9.97 -4.65
N SER A 155 18.81 10.16 -5.32
CA SER A 155 18.23 9.15 -6.21
C SER A 155 19.20 8.72 -7.32
N ILE A 156 19.87 9.68 -7.96
CA ILE A 156 20.89 9.41 -8.98
C ILE A 156 22.07 8.65 -8.38
N SER A 157 22.51 9.02 -7.18
CA SER A 157 23.62 8.35 -6.50
C SER A 157 23.28 6.89 -6.16
N ILE A 158 22.09 6.63 -5.61
CA ILE A 158 21.60 5.29 -5.31
C ILE A 158 21.55 4.43 -6.57
N ILE A 159 21.02 4.95 -7.67
CA ILE A 159 20.95 4.24 -8.95
C ILE A 159 22.34 3.90 -9.47
N SER A 160 23.31 4.81 -9.32
CA SER A 160 24.70 4.55 -9.69
C SER A 160 25.31 3.39 -8.87
N CYS A 161 25.07 3.40 -7.56
CA CYS A 161 25.51 2.32 -6.68
C CYS A 161 24.87 0.97 -7.06
N ILE A 162 23.57 0.95 -7.39
CA ILE A 162 22.90 -0.27 -7.84
C ILE A 162 23.53 -0.78 -9.14
N LYS A 163 23.81 0.11 -10.11
CA LYS A 163 24.47 -0.27 -11.37
C LYS A 163 25.88 -0.87 -11.15
N GLU A 164 26.65 -0.32 -10.24
CA GLU A 164 27.95 -0.86 -9.86
C GLU A 164 27.80 -2.24 -9.21
N LEU A 165 26.83 -2.41 -8.30
CA LEU A 165 26.55 -3.68 -7.66
C LEU A 165 26.19 -4.78 -8.68
N VAL A 166 25.40 -4.44 -9.70
CA VAL A 166 25.04 -5.35 -10.80
C VAL A 166 26.26 -5.80 -11.59
N GLN A 167 27.24 -4.90 -11.79
CA GLN A 167 28.50 -5.25 -12.47
C GLN A 167 29.37 -6.19 -11.65
N LEU A 168 29.41 -6.01 -10.33
CA LEU A 168 30.21 -6.83 -9.43
C LEU A 168 29.62 -8.24 -9.21
N LYS A 169 28.30 -8.40 -9.32
CA LYS A 169 27.60 -9.68 -9.13
C LYS A 169 26.72 -10.03 -10.31
N PRO A 170 27.26 -10.67 -11.36
CA PRO A 170 26.50 -10.98 -12.59
C PRO A 170 25.27 -11.86 -12.37
N LEU A 171 25.25 -12.67 -11.29
CA LEU A 171 24.10 -13.55 -10.96
C LEU A 171 22.80 -12.79 -10.72
N PHE A 172 22.88 -11.55 -10.22
CA PHE A 172 21.72 -10.71 -9.97
C PHE A 172 21.36 -9.78 -11.14
N ARG A 173 22.14 -9.87 -12.25
CA ARG A 173 21.98 -8.93 -13.38
C ARG A 173 20.58 -8.98 -13.98
N GLU A 174 20.04 -10.18 -14.21
CA GLU A 174 18.74 -10.35 -14.86
C GLU A 174 17.62 -9.88 -13.95
N GLU A 175 17.63 -10.27 -12.68
CA GLU A 175 16.63 -9.86 -11.69
C GLU A 175 16.65 -8.35 -11.47
N LEU A 176 17.81 -7.76 -11.24
CA LEU A 176 17.95 -6.32 -11.03
C LEU A 176 17.63 -5.51 -12.30
N SER A 177 17.93 -6.05 -13.50
CA SER A 177 17.55 -5.38 -14.75
C SER A 177 16.05 -5.33 -14.96
N LEU A 178 15.34 -6.43 -14.66
CA LEU A 178 13.88 -6.48 -14.70
C LEU A 178 13.26 -5.51 -13.69
N LEU A 179 13.80 -5.47 -12.49
CA LEU A 179 13.37 -4.59 -11.43
C LEU A 179 13.62 -3.12 -11.80
N MET A 180 14.83 -2.79 -12.26
CA MET A 180 15.20 -1.42 -12.69
C MET A 180 14.35 -0.92 -13.86
N GLY A 181 13.88 -1.81 -14.75
CA GLY A 181 12.97 -1.45 -15.85
C GLY A 181 11.60 -0.95 -15.38
N ASN A 182 11.20 -1.33 -14.20
CA ASN A 182 9.90 -0.99 -13.60
C ASN A 182 9.97 0.17 -12.60
N ILE A 183 11.18 0.63 -12.21
CA ILE A 183 11.33 1.73 -11.26
C ILE A 183 11.09 3.06 -11.99
N ASN A 184 10.12 3.80 -11.51
CA ASN A 184 9.93 5.18 -11.93
C ASN A 184 10.91 6.08 -11.17
N LEU A 185 11.99 6.47 -11.83
CA LEU A 185 13.03 7.35 -11.28
C LEU A 185 12.53 8.74 -10.83
N LYS A 186 11.30 9.08 -11.22
CA LYS A 186 10.64 10.33 -10.81
C LYS A 186 9.94 10.21 -9.45
N GLU A 187 9.86 9.02 -8.90
CA GLU A 187 9.22 8.73 -7.63
C GLU A 187 10.26 8.24 -6.60
N PRO A 188 10.90 9.15 -5.82
CA PRO A 188 11.93 8.79 -4.86
C PRO A 188 11.47 7.76 -3.82
N GLY A 189 10.21 7.84 -3.39
CA GLY A 189 9.61 6.87 -2.48
C GLY A 189 9.62 5.45 -3.04
N THR A 190 9.29 5.27 -4.31
CA THR A 190 9.35 3.97 -4.99
C THR A 190 10.77 3.42 -5.05
N LEU A 191 11.77 4.28 -5.27
CA LEU A 191 13.18 3.88 -5.25
C LEU A 191 13.64 3.45 -3.85
N ALA A 192 13.14 4.11 -2.81
CA ALA A 192 13.47 3.78 -1.42
C ALA A 192 12.84 2.47 -0.95
N ASP A 193 11.71 2.06 -1.54
CA ASP A 193 11.00 0.82 -1.23
C ASP A 193 11.61 -0.41 -1.91
N PHE A 194 12.46 -0.16 -2.86
CA PHE A 194 13.14 -1.17 -3.68
C PHE A 194 14.38 -1.72 -3.01
#